data_54f02ff4b9e4fc28b4b43ac715866548
#
_entry.id   54f02ff4b9e4fc28b4b43ac715866548
#
_cell.length_a   1.000
_cell.length_b   1.000
_cell.length_c   1.000
_cell.angle_alpha   90.00
_cell.angle_beta   90.00
_cell.angle_gamma   90.00
#
_symmetry.space_group_name_H-M   'P 1'
#
loop_
_entity.id
_entity.type
_entity.pdbx_description
1 polymer ?
#
loop_
_entity_poly.entity_id
_entity_poly.type
_entity_poly.pdbx_seq_one_letter_code
_entity_poly.pdbx_strand_id
1 'polypeptide(L)'
;MSKENEDIWVICPECKTKLKKEHIATHMKHVHDKKIEDFGESSIKVFPEKKLKQKKSTGLSIGTIAAILIILVVIGGVAFFIFSELQDGSNNSGNSNNSQWLDDYTPAYSVGTGSNNFWINFPVGNPSVGQSVDHLTWITEDLKEKPIVFVCHRTGCGPCTPQADRVKALRETYGEDAVFYDLDYPFEGYGTAEEDILNKFYEAFYYDPNGGSQVIAFTGVFTLINDGGEVKIGWHSWEGNVADADMENWIKDAIYYYHINSED
;
A
#
# COMPACT_ATOMS: atom_id res chain seq x y z
N MET A 1 -22.58 -26.11 12.94
CA MET A 1 -23.29 -24.82 13.10
C MET A 1 -22.20 -23.76 13.28
N SER A 2 -21.80 -23.15 12.18
CA SER A 2 -20.85 -22.02 12.18
C SER A 2 -21.61 -20.79 12.68
N LYS A 3 -21.13 -20.21 13.78
CA LYS A 3 -21.61 -18.87 14.18
C LYS A 3 -21.15 -17.91 13.12
N GLU A 4 -22.09 -17.34 12.36
CA GLU A 4 -21.84 -16.15 11.56
C GLU A 4 -21.30 -15.07 12.52
N ASN A 5 -20.04 -14.69 12.34
CA ASN A 5 -19.49 -13.49 12.97
C ASN A 5 -20.21 -12.31 12.33
N GLU A 6 -21.19 -11.73 13.03
CA GLU A 6 -21.77 -10.46 12.61
C GLU A 6 -20.68 -9.39 12.78
N ASP A 7 -20.34 -8.72 11.71
CA ASP A 7 -19.44 -7.57 11.74
C ASP A 7 -20.08 -6.45 12.57
N ILE A 8 -19.57 -6.25 13.76
CA ILE A 8 -20.08 -5.23 14.69
C ILE A 8 -19.18 -4.00 14.56
N TRP A 9 -19.77 -2.88 14.18
CA TRP A 9 -19.11 -1.60 14.06
C TRP A 9 -19.31 -0.73 15.29
N VAL A 10 -18.28 0.00 15.69
CA VAL A 10 -18.30 0.91 16.82
C VAL A 10 -17.71 2.26 16.42
N ILE A 11 -18.07 3.31 17.16
CA ILE A 11 -17.47 4.64 16.98
C ILE A 11 -16.54 4.92 18.15
N CYS A 12 -15.30 5.30 17.84
CA CYS A 12 -14.34 5.74 18.83
C CYS A 12 -14.91 6.94 19.62
N PRO A 13 -14.94 6.89 20.95
CA PRO A 13 -15.50 7.96 21.76
C PRO A 13 -14.67 9.26 21.68
N GLU A 14 -13.38 9.17 21.39
CA GLU A 14 -12.46 10.31 21.29
C GLU A 14 -12.51 10.97 19.91
N CYS A 15 -12.08 10.27 18.87
CA CYS A 15 -11.93 10.84 17.52
C CYS A 15 -13.13 10.62 16.60
N LYS A 16 -14.18 9.91 17.06
CA LYS A 16 -15.40 9.60 16.31
C LYS A 16 -15.19 8.69 15.09
N THR A 17 -14.03 8.12 14.92
CA THR A 17 -13.75 7.15 13.85
C THR A 17 -14.63 5.91 14.03
N LYS A 18 -15.24 5.45 12.93
CA LYS A 18 -15.99 4.19 12.87
C LYS A 18 -15.05 3.05 12.54
N LEU A 19 -15.02 2.00 13.34
CA LEU A 19 -14.13 0.85 13.17
C LEU A 19 -14.80 -0.44 13.66
N LYS A 20 -14.27 -1.59 13.28
CA LYS A 20 -14.76 -2.89 13.77
C LYS A 20 -14.54 -2.99 15.28
N LYS A 21 -15.49 -3.61 15.98
CA LYS A 21 -15.43 -3.76 17.44
C LYS A 21 -14.14 -4.41 17.93
N GLU A 22 -13.59 -5.34 17.16
CA GLU A 22 -12.34 -6.02 17.47
C GLU A 22 -11.12 -5.09 17.47
N HIS A 23 -11.15 -4.00 16.70
CA HIS A 23 -10.05 -3.05 16.57
C HIS A 23 -10.12 -1.85 17.54
N ILE A 24 -11.25 -1.66 18.27
CA ILE A 24 -11.41 -0.48 19.13
C ILE A 24 -10.36 -0.42 20.25
N ALA A 25 -10.04 -1.55 20.87
CA ALA A 25 -9.07 -1.59 21.96
C ALA A 25 -7.65 -1.20 21.49
N THR A 26 -7.24 -1.72 20.35
CA THR A 26 -5.96 -1.41 19.71
C THR A 26 -5.92 0.05 19.30
N HIS A 27 -6.96 0.55 18.64
CA HIS A 27 -7.09 1.95 18.26
C HIS A 27 -7.03 2.90 19.47
N MET A 28 -7.76 2.61 20.55
CA MET A 28 -7.75 3.43 21.76
C MET A 28 -6.36 3.49 22.39
N LYS A 29 -5.67 2.35 22.44
CA LYS A 29 -4.32 2.27 23.00
C LYS A 29 -3.29 3.01 22.14
N HIS A 30 -3.32 2.82 20.82
CA HIS A 30 -2.27 3.34 19.94
C HIS A 30 -2.52 4.77 19.46
N VAL A 31 -3.78 5.19 19.31
CA VAL A 31 -4.11 6.53 18.79
C VAL A 31 -4.34 7.53 19.93
N HIS A 32 -4.84 7.09 21.07
CA HIS A 32 -5.25 7.96 22.18
C HIS A 32 -4.49 7.72 23.48
N ASP A 33 -3.61 6.71 23.53
CA ASP A 33 -2.89 6.25 24.74
C ASP A 33 -3.85 6.02 25.93
N LYS A 34 -5.05 5.48 25.62
CA LYS A 34 -6.12 5.22 26.60
C LYS A 34 -6.54 3.78 26.54
N LYS A 35 -6.95 3.23 27.69
CA LYS A 35 -7.55 1.90 27.72
C LYS A 35 -9.06 2.01 27.49
N ILE A 36 -9.62 1.00 26.84
CA ILE A 36 -11.06 0.95 26.56
C ILE A 36 -11.89 0.91 27.88
N GLU A 37 -11.31 0.38 28.93
CA GLU A 37 -11.90 0.27 30.28
C GLU A 37 -12.12 1.65 30.94
N ASP A 38 -11.37 2.69 30.50
CA ASP A 38 -11.49 4.07 30.97
C ASP A 38 -12.80 4.73 30.49
N PHE A 39 -13.47 4.09 29.51
CA PHE A 39 -14.73 4.53 28.93
C PHE A 39 -15.83 3.55 29.36
N GLY A 40 -16.84 4.03 30.06
CA GLY A 40 -18.00 3.22 30.40
C GLY A 40 -18.65 2.63 29.14
N GLU A 41 -19.19 1.41 29.21
CA GLU A 41 -19.82 0.68 28.09
C GLU A 41 -20.86 1.53 27.31
N SER A 42 -21.48 2.50 27.96
CA SER A 42 -22.43 3.44 27.35
C SER A 42 -21.81 4.45 26.38
N SER A 43 -20.48 4.61 26.42
CA SER A 43 -19.77 5.59 25.57
C SER A 43 -19.46 5.05 24.19
N ILE A 44 -19.52 3.73 23.99
CA ILE A 44 -19.24 3.06 22.73
C ILE A 44 -20.55 2.82 21.99
N LYS A 45 -20.81 3.62 20.95
CA LYS A 45 -21.99 3.39 20.11
C LYS A 45 -21.76 2.20 19.20
N VAL A 46 -22.59 1.18 19.34
CA VAL A 46 -22.57 -0.04 18.54
C VAL A 46 -23.59 0.07 17.40
N PHE A 47 -23.18 -0.23 16.19
CA PHE A 47 -24.05 -0.23 15.01
C PHE A 47 -24.10 -1.64 14.42
N PRO A 48 -25.25 -2.31 14.46
CA PRO A 48 -25.43 -3.55 13.70
C PRO A 48 -25.46 -3.21 12.20
N GLU A 49 -24.83 -4.03 11.41
CA GLU A 49 -24.83 -3.88 9.95
C GLU A 49 -26.28 -3.94 9.41
N LYS A 50 -26.75 -2.87 8.79
CA LYS A 50 -27.98 -2.93 7.99
C LYS A 50 -27.68 -3.72 6.74
N LYS A 51 -28.15 -4.98 6.65
CA LYS A 51 -28.15 -5.74 5.38
C LYS A 51 -28.80 -4.86 4.32
N LEU A 52 -27.97 -4.27 3.45
CA LEU A 52 -28.43 -3.61 2.24
C LEU A 52 -29.19 -4.63 1.44
N LYS A 53 -30.52 -4.43 1.26
CA LYS A 53 -31.32 -5.23 0.36
C LYS A 53 -30.67 -5.12 -1.02
N GLN A 54 -30.09 -6.23 -1.50
CA GLN A 54 -29.61 -6.32 -2.87
C GLN A 54 -30.74 -5.90 -3.79
N LYS A 55 -30.55 -4.74 -4.44
CA LYS A 55 -31.41 -4.32 -5.52
C LYS A 55 -31.26 -5.37 -6.62
N LYS A 56 -32.30 -6.15 -6.87
CA LYS A 56 -32.31 -7.12 -7.98
C LYS A 56 -31.86 -6.36 -9.22
N SER A 57 -30.68 -6.72 -9.75
CA SER A 57 -30.25 -6.25 -11.04
C SER A 57 -31.28 -6.76 -12.04
N THR A 58 -31.93 -5.85 -12.70
CA THR A 58 -32.72 -6.18 -13.89
C THR A 58 -31.73 -6.65 -14.93
N GLY A 59 -31.61 -7.97 -15.07
CA GLY A 59 -30.74 -8.57 -16.06
C GLY A 59 -31.09 -8.04 -17.45
N LEU A 60 -30.09 -7.49 -18.14
CA LEU A 60 -30.22 -7.19 -19.57
C LEU A 60 -30.66 -8.47 -20.30
N SER A 61 -31.64 -8.34 -21.22
CA SER A 61 -32.10 -9.47 -22.00
C SER A 61 -30.93 -10.01 -22.85
N ILE A 62 -30.93 -11.32 -23.11
CA ILE A 62 -29.91 -11.99 -23.94
C ILE A 62 -29.71 -11.27 -25.27
N GLY A 63 -30.78 -10.74 -25.87
CA GLY A 63 -30.73 -9.98 -27.11
C GLY A 63 -29.95 -8.66 -26.98
N THR A 64 -30.04 -7.96 -25.83
CA THR A 64 -29.31 -6.71 -25.60
C THR A 64 -27.81 -6.96 -25.40
N ILE A 65 -27.45 -8.08 -24.75
CA ILE A 65 -26.04 -8.49 -24.58
C ILE A 65 -25.42 -8.85 -25.93
N ALA A 66 -26.14 -9.59 -26.77
CA ALA A 66 -25.67 -9.94 -28.12
C ALA A 66 -25.44 -8.69 -29.01
N ALA A 67 -26.34 -7.71 -28.96
CA ALA A 67 -26.18 -6.46 -29.71
C ALA A 67 -24.96 -5.65 -29.26
N ILE A 68 -24.70 -5.57 -27.93
CA ILE A 68 -23.52 -4.87 -27.38
C ILE A 68 -22.23 -5.59 -27.79
N LEU A 69 -22.18 -6.92 -27.74
CA LEU A 69 -21.00 -7.69 -28.16
C LEU A 69 -20.68 -7.51 -29.64
N ILE A 70 -21.69 -7.47 -30.52
CA ILE A 70 -21.49 -7.23 -31.97
C ILE A 70 -20.91 -5.82 -32.19
N ILE A 71 -21.41 -4.81 -31.50
CA ILE A 71 -20.90 -3.43 -31.61
C ILE A 71 -19.44 -3.36 -31.15
N LEU A 72 -19.09 -4.01 -30.04
CA LEU A 72 -17.71 -4.03 -29.55
C LEU A 72 -16.75 -4.75 -30.50
N VAL A 73 -17.18 -5.83 -31.15
CA VAL A 73 -16.37 -6.55 -32.15
C VAL A 73 -16.13 -5.68 -33.40
N VAL A 74 -17.15 -4.95 -33.85
CA VAL A 74 -17.00 -4.06 -35.04
C VAL A 74 -16.09 -2.90 -34.72
N ILE A 75 -16.26 -2.23 -33.57
CA ILE A 75 -15.40 -1.10 -33.16
C ILE A 75 -13.97 -1.59 -32.87
N GLY A 76 -13.81 -2.71 -32.18
CA GLY A 76 -12.50 -3.31 -31.89
C GLY A 76 -11.79 -3.79 -33.15
N GLY A 77 -12.51 -4.36 -34.12
CA GLY A 77 -11.97 -4.82 -35.40
C GLY A 77 -11.46 -3.65 -36.26
N VAL A 78 -12.20 -2.56 -36.33
CA VAL A 78 -11.76 -1.35 -37.09
C VAL A 78 -10.56 -0.69 -36.41
N ALA A 79 -10.55 -0.58 -35.10
CA ALA A 79 -9.40 -0.04 -34.37
C ALA A 79 -8.15 -0.91 -34.54
N PHE A 80 -8.30 -2.23 -34.55
CA PHE A 80 -7.21 -3.16 -34.80
C PHE A 80 -6.64 -3.04 -36.20
N PHE A 81 -7.49 -2.87 -37.24
CA PHE A 81 -7.04 -2.68 -38.62
C PHE A 81 -6.31 -1.34 -38.83
N ILE A 82 -6.81 -0.26 -38.26
CA ILE A 82 -6.14 1.05 -38.36
C ILE A 82 -4.80 1.02 -37.62
N PHE A 83 -4.70 0.31 -36.50
CA PHE A 83 -3.47 0.19 -35.73
C PHE A 83 -2.42 -0.70 -36.42
N SER A 84 -2.87 -1.74 -37.17
CA SER A 84 -1.95 -2.63 -37.88
C SER A 84 -1.33 -1.98 -39.15
N GLU A 85 -2.00 -1.04 -39.78
CA GLU A 85 -1.43 -0.30 -40.95
C GLU A 85 -0.45 0.80 -40.54
N LEU A 86 -0.47 1.25 -39.29
CA LEU A 86 0.50 2.25 -38.77
C LEU A 86 1.78 1.61 -38.20
N GLN A 87 1.87 0.27 -38.13
CA GLN A 87 3.01 -0.45 -37.58
C GLN A 87 3.95 -1.09 -38.59
N ASP A 88 3.83 -0.77 -39.88
CA ASP A 88 4.78 -1.26 -40.89
C ASP A 88 6.00 -0.34 -40.96
N GLY A 89 6.81 -0.33 -39.93
CA GLY A 89 8.02 0.50 -39.88
C GLY A 89 8.86 0.41 -38.60
N SER A 90 8.75 -0.64 -37.82
CA SER A 90 9.81 -0.98 -36.85
C SER A 90 9.58 -2.37 -36.30
N ASN A 91 10.20 -3.36 -36.92
CA ASN A 91 10.45 -4.65 -36.29
C ASN A 91 11.43 -4.43 -35.13
N ASN A 92 10.89 -4.19 -33.96
CA ASN A 92 11.56 -4.53 -32.73
C ASN A 92 10.53 -5.23 -31.84
N SER A 93 10.45 -6.56 -31.94
CA SER A 93 9.89 -7.41 -30.90
C SER A 93 10.77 -7.26 -29.66
N GLY A 94 10.58 -6.13 -29.00
CA GLY A 94 11.12 -5.87 -27.70
C GLY A 94 10.02 -6.22 -26.70
N ASN A 95 10.11 -7.39 -26.09
CA ASN A 95 9.92 -7.42 -24.67
C ASN A 95 10.99 -6.44 -24.14
N SER A 96 10.69 -5.16 -24.15
CA SER A 96 11.58 -4.14 -23.66
C SER A 96 11.60 -4.29 -22.17
N ASN A 97 12.53 -5.10 -21.70
CA ASN A 97 13.01 -5.12 -20.35
C ASN A 97 13.36 -3.67 -20.01
N ASN A 98 12.45 -2.98 -19.36
CA ASN A 98 12.69 -1.67 -18.76
C ASN A 98 13.80 -1.77 -17.70
N SER A 99 14.27 -2.99 -17.44
CA SER A 99 15.26 -3.40 -16.45
C SER A 99 16.72 -3.35 -16.94
N GLN A 100 17.00 -2.90 -18.17
CA GLN A 100 18.39 -2.86 -18.69
C GLN A 100 19.32 -2.00 -17.81
N TRP A 101 18.79 -1.04 -17.08
CA TRP A 101 19.57 -0.23 -16.14
C TRP A 101 20.03 -1.01 -14.90
N LEU A 102 19.38 -2.14 -14.56
CA LEU A 102 19.75 -2.98 -13.41
C LEU A 102 21.10 -3.69 -13.59
N ASP A 103 21.48 -4.03 -14.82
CA ASP A 103 22.72 -4.77 -15.10
C ASP A 103 23.98 -4.01 -14.66
N ASP A 104 23.96 -2.68 -14.74
CA ASP A 104 25.05 -1.79 -14.36
C ASP A 104 24.79 -1.03 -13.05
N TYR A 105 23.66 -1.33 -12.38
CA TYR A 105 23.26 -0.59 -11.19
C TYR A 105 24.04 -1.03 -9.95
N THR A 106 24.46 -0.06 -9.18
CA THR A 106 25.07 -0.29 -7.86
C THR A 106 24.19 0.34 -6.81
N PRO A 107 23.63 -0.44 -5.85
CA PRO A 107 22.79 0.09 -4.80
C PRO A 107 23.48 1.17 -3.97
N ALA A 108 22.73 2.22 -3.65
CA ALA A 108 23.17 3.30 -2.78
C ALA A 108 23.15 2.88 -1.30
N TYR A 109 22.21 1.98 -0.95
CA TYR A 109 22.01 1.50 0.42
C TYR A 109 22.24 -0.01 0.49
N SER A 110 22.72 -0.47 1.65
CA SER A 110 23.07 -1.87 1.88
C SER A 110 22.03 -2.58 2.74
N VAL A 111 22.20 -3.89 2.90
CA VAL A 111 21.46 -4.70 3.87
C VAL A 111 22.19 -4.67 5.20
N GLY A 112 21.46 -4.48 6.31
CA GLY A 112 22.03 -4.47 7.65
C GLY A 112 21.16 -3.76 8.67
N THR A 113 21.76 -3.32 9.78
CA THR A 113 21.07 -2.66 10.89
C THR A 113 21.43 -1.17 11.02
N GLY A 114 22.21 -0.64 10.09
CA GLY A 114 22.56 0.79 10.07
C GLY A 114 21.37 1.66 9.71
N SER A 115 21.39 2.93 10.12
CA SER A 115 20.27 3.88 9.92
C SER A 115 19.87 4.11 8.46
N ASN A 116 20.72 3.76 7.51
CA ASN A 116 20.49 3.89 6.07
C ASN A 116 20.49 2.55 5.35
N ASN A 117 20.19 1.46 6.06
CA ASN A 117 20.14 0.13 5.47
C ASN A 117 18.70 -0.40 5.41
N PHE A 118 18.45 -1.36 4.52
CA PHE A 118 17.27 -2.22 4.64
C PHE A 118 17.42 -3.11 5.87
N TRP A 119 16.37 -3.21 6.66
CA TRP A 119 16.34 -3.95 7.93
C TRP A 119 15.70 -5.31 7.79
N ILE A 120 16.19 -6.25 8.57
CA ILE A 120 15.59 -7.58 8.77
C ILE A 120 14.93 -7.70 10.15
N ASN A 121 15.11 -6.73 11.00
CA ASN A 121 14.51 -6.58 12.32
C ASN A 121 14.14 -5.11 12.55
N PHE A 122 13.46 -4.82 13.64
CA PHE A 122 13.14 -3.44 13.98
C PHE A 122 14.41 -2.61 14.23
N PRO A 123 14.46 -1.38 13.67
CA PRO A 123 15.63 -0.52 13.78
C PRO A 123 15.79 0.08 15.17
N VAL A 124 16.93 0.73 15.39
CA VAL A 124 17.19 1.51 16.61
C VAL A 124 16.15 2.63 16.74
N GLY A 125 15.56 2.75 17.92
CA GLY A 125 14.47 3.69 18.21
C GLY A 125 13.09 3.06 18.27
N ASN A 126 12.86 1.94 17.57
CA ASN A 126 11.62 1.19 17.71
C ASN A 126 11.60 0.43 19.05
N PRO A 127 10.46 0.39 19.78
CA PRO A 127 10.35 -0.39 21.03
C PRO A 127 10.66 -1.88 20.85
N SER A 128 10.50 -2.41 19.65
CA SER A 128 10.80 -3.80 19.30
C SER A 128 12.20 -3.97 18.69
N VAL A 129 13.10 -3.01 18.89
CA VAL A 129 14.46 -3.04 18.32
C VAL A 129 15.15 -4.40 18.57
N GLY A 130 15.75 -4.95 17.51
CA GLY A 130 16.41 -6.26 17.57
C GLY A 130 15.50 -7.48 17.54
N GLN A 131 14.16 -7.29 17.55
CA GLN A 131 13.21 -8.38 17.33
C GLN A 131 13.04 -8.62 15.84
N SER A 132 12.71 -9.88 15.46
CA SER A 132 12.28 -10.19 14.11
C SER A 132 10.97 -9.47 13.79
N VAL A 133 10.77 -9.13 12.52
CA VAL A 133 9.55 -8.49 12.05
C VAL A 133 8.59 -9.56 11.55
N ASP A 134 7.39 -9.60 12.12
CA ASP A 134 6.26 -10.38 11.63
C ASP A 134 5.45 -9.49 10.67
N HIS A 135 5.79 -9.57 9.38
CA HIS A 135 5.26 -8.67 8.38
C HIS A 135 3.75 -8.84 8.16
N LEU A 136 3.08 -7.74 7.83
CA LEU A 136 1.65 -7.72 7.52
C LEU A 136 1.33 -8.58 6.29
N THR A 137 0.14 -9.20 6.29
CA THR A 137 -0.28 -10.13 5.24
C THR A 137 -0.23 -9.49 3.85
N TRP A 138 -0.75 -8.26 3.68
CA TRP A 138 -0.75 -7.60 2.38
C TRP A 138 0.66 -7.26 1.87
N ILE A 139 1.62 -6.97 2.77
CA ILE A 139 3.04 -6.82 2.41
C ILE A 139 3.61 -8.15 1.88
N THR A 140 3.36 -9.25 2.59
CA THR A 140 3.88 -10.57 2.20
C THR A 140 3.27 -11.10 0.91
N GLU A 141 1.99 -10.77 0.64
CA GLU A 141 1.32 -11.18 -0.58
C GLU A 141 1.82 -10.38 -1.79
N ASP A 142 1.90 -9.07 -1.69
CA ASP A 142 2.31 -8.22 -2.81
C ASP A 142 3.80 -8.36 -3.15
N LEU A 143 4.64 -8.64 -2.15
CA LEU A 143 6.07 -8.92 -2.37
C LEU A 143 6.35 -10.23 -3.14
N LYS A 144 5.34 -11.06 -3.40
CA LYS A 144 5.49 -12.19 -4.33
C LYS A 144 5.63 -11.74 -5.78
N GLU A 145 5.16 -10.55 -6.09
CA GLU A 145 5.10 -10.03 -7.45
C GLU A 145 6.11 -8.91 -7.69
N LYS A 146 6.28 -7.99 -6.72
CA LYS A 146 7.10 -6.77 -6.88
C LYS A 146 7.49 -6.17 -5.53
N PRO A 147 8.56 -5.35 -5.48
CA PRO A 147 8.84 -4.52 -4.31
C PRO A 147 7.71 -3.51 -4.07
N ILE A 148 7.56 -3.06 -2.83
CA ILE A 148 6.44 -2.23 -2.42
C ILE A 148 6.94 -0.88 -1.92
N VAL A 149 6.24 0.18 -2.30
CA VAL A 149 6.41 1.53 -1.78
C VAL A 149 5.05 2.02 -1.28
N PHE A 150 4.98 2.52 -0.06
CA PHE A 150 3.77 3.20 0.40
C PHE A 150 4.07 4.58 0.97
N VAL A 151 3.09 5.47 0.92
CA VAL A 151 3.09 6.73 1.67
C VAL A 151 1.77 6.89 2.41
N CYS A 152 1.86 7.05 3.74
CA CYS A 152 0.73 7.44 4.58
C CYS A 152 0.71 8.96 4.69
N HIS A 153 -0.38 9.57 4.27
CA HIS A 153 -0.56 11.01 4.35
C HIS A 153 -2.02 11.39 4.60
N ARG A 154 -2.30 12.68 4.71
CA ARG A 154 -3.66 13.19 4.83
C ARG A 154 -3.89 14.31 3.84
N THR A 155 -4.89 14.17 2.97
CA THR A 155 -5.37 15.27 2.14
C THR A 155 -5.84 16.42 3.04
N GLY A 156 -5.36 17.63 2.74
CA GLY A 156 -5.52 18.81 3.60
C GLY A 156 -4.37 19.03 4.60
N CYS A 157 -3.40 18.12 4.69
CA CYS A 157 -2.20 18.27 5.48
C CYS A 157 -1.08 18.91 4.65
N GLY A 158 -0.89 20.22 4.78
CA GLY A 158 0.14 20.95 4.03
C GLY A 158 1.56 20.38 4.17
N PRO A 159 2.03 20.05 5.40
CA PRO A 159 3.34 19.43 5.59
C PRO A 159 3.51 18.03 4.97
N CYS A 160 2.41 17.27 4.77
CA CYS A 160 2.46 15.93 4.20
C CYS A 160 2.51 15.94 2.66
N THR A 161 1.92 16.95 2.05
CA THR A 161 1.74 17.06 0.58
C THR A 161 3.05 16.87 -0.19
N PRO A 162 4.18 17.51 0.16
CA PRO A 162 5.41 17.35 -0.61
C PRO A 162 5.91 15.91 -0.68
N GLN A 163 5.76 15.13 0.39
CA GLN A 163 6.16 13.72 0.39
C GLN A 163 5.21 12.86 -0.43
N ALA A 164 3.90 13.06 -0.27
CA ALA A 164 2.90 12.34 -1.04
C ALA A 164 3.06 12.60 -2.56
N ASP A 165 3.24 13.86 -2.96
CA ASP A 165 3.42 14.23 -4.36
C ASP A 165 4.70 13.64 -4.95
N ARG A 166 5.79 13.58 -4.16
CA ARG A 166 7.04 12.93 -4.58
C ARG A 166 6.84 11.44 -4.84
N VAL A 167 6.20 10.71 -3.93
CA VAL A 167 5.94 9.28 -4.11
C VAL A 167 5.04 9.04 -5.32
N LYS A 168 4.03 9.90 -5.54
CA LYS A 168 3.17 9.84 -6.74
C LYS A 168 3.96 10.07 -8.03
N ALA A 169 4.86 11.05 -8.04
CA ALA A 169 5.72 11.30 -9.21
C ALA A 169 6.66 10.12 -9.50
N LEU A 170 7.24 9.49 -8.47
CA LEU A 170 8.08 8.32 -8.63
C LEU A 170 7.29 7.08 -9.09
N ARG A 171 6.02 6.97 -8.71
CA ARG A 171 5.12 5.96 -9.27
C ARG A 171 4.97 6.06 -10.79
N GLU A 172 4.91 7.28 -11.35
CA GLU A 172 4.84 7.46 -12.81
C GLU A 172 6.09 6.91 -13.53
N THR A 173 7.23 6.89 -12.83
CA THR A 173 8.50 6.41 -13.38
C THR A 173 8.71 4.91 -13.15
N TYR A 174 8.41 4.43 -11.93
CA TYR A 174 8.77 3.08 -11.46
C TYR A 174 7.57 2.16 -11.20
N GLY A 175 6.35 2.57 -11.55
CA GLY A 175 5.13 1.79 -11.27
C GLY A 175 5.03 0.47 -12.06
N GLU A 176 5.82 0.31 -13.12
CA GLU A 176 5.93 -0.98 -13.80
C GLU A 176 6.82 -1.96 -13.04
N ASP A 177 7.78 -1.47 -12.23
CA ASP A 177 8.78 -2.27 -11.53
C ASP A 177 8.46 -2.44 -10.02
N ALA A 178 7.59 -1.61 -9.46
CA ALA A 178 7.20 -1.63 -8.04
C ALA A 178 5.70 -1.37 -7.85
N VAL A 179 5.13 -1.90 -6.76
CA VAL A 179 3.76 -1.58 -6.31
C VAL A 179 3.80 -0.32 -5.46
N PHE A 180 2.92 0.64 -5.76
CA PHE A 180 2.83 1.89 -5.02
C PHE A 180 1.47 2.05 -4.36
N TYR A 181 1.47 2.30 -3.05
CA TYR A 181 0.28 2.60 -2.27
C TYR A 181 0.27 4.06 -1.81
N ASP A 182 -0.78 4.77 -2.22
CA ASP A 182 -1.13 6.10 -1.75
C ASP A 182 -2.18 5.96 -0.63
N LEU A 183 -1.71 5.88 0.60
CA LEU A 183 -2.53 5.64 1.78
C LEU A 183 -2.99 6.98 2.36
N ASP A 184 -4.04 7.55 1.77
CA ASP A 184 -4.61 8.83 2.19
C ASP A 184 -5.71 8.63 3.25
N TYR A 185 -5.57 9.34 4.35
CA TYR A 185 -6.62 9.52 5.36
C TYR A 185 -7.04 11.00 5.38
N PRO A 186 -8.01 11.42 4.55
CA PRO A 186 -8.34 12.82 4.38
C PRO A 186 -8.83 13.47 5.68
N PHE A 187 -8.52 14.75 5.88
CA PHE A 187 -9.16 15.55 6.93
C PHE A 187 -10.67 15.69 6.68
N GLU A 188 -11.44 15.85 7.74
CA GLU A 188 -12.86 16.15 7.65
C GLU A 188 -13.10 17.33 6.69
N GLY A 189 -14.02 17.14 5.74
CA GLY A 189 -14.30 18.12 4.69
C GLY A 189 -13.48 17.99 3.40
N TYR A 190 -12.48 17.12 3.37
CA TYR A 190 -11.63 16.86 2.16
C TYR A 190 -11.97 15.55 1.45
N GLY A 191 -13.03 14.86 1.85
CA GLY A 191 -13.47 13.62 1.27
C GLY A 191 -13.47 12.45 2.26
N THR A 192 -13.56 11.24 1.70
CA THR A 192 -13.49 9.96 2.44
C THR A 192 -12.58 9.02 1.69
N ALA A 193 -11.80 8.22 2.41
CA ALA A 193 -11.05 7.13 1.82
C ALA A 193 -11.86 5.83 1.84
N GLU A 194 -11.52 4.91 0.93
CA GLU A 194 -12.06 3.56 0.92
C GLU A 194 -11.61 2.79 2.17
N GLU A 195 -12.43 1.82 2.64
CA GLU A 195 -12.14 1.06 3.86
C GLU A 195 -10.81 0.32 3.80
N ASP A 196 -10.48 -0.27 2.65
CA ASP A 196 -9.21 -0.97 2.44
C ASP A 196 -8.00 -0.03 2.58
N ILE A 197 -8.07 1.16 2.01
CA ILE A 197 -7.05 2.20 2.14
C ILE A 197 -6.87 2.64 3.59
N LEU A 198 -8.00 2.83 4.31
CA LEU A 198 -7.95 3.19 5.73
C LEU A 198 -7.33 2.09 6.59
N ASN A 199 -7.66 0.82 6.32
CA ASN A 199 -7.09 -0.30 7.06
C ASN A 199 -5.57 -0.38 6.82
N LYS A 200 -5.11 -0.35 5.57
CA LYS A 200 -3.69 -0.31 5.23
C LYS A 200 -2.98 0.91 5.82
N PHE A 201 -3.63 2.08 5.83
CA PHE A 201 -3.09 3.29 6.45
C PHE A 201 -2.76 3.07 7.93
N TYR A 202 -3.68 2.51 8.72
CA TYR A 202 -3.44 2.25 10.14
C TYR A 202 -2.42 1.15 10.36
N GLU A 203 -2.44 0.09 9.57
CA GLU A 203 -1.50 -1.02 9.68
C GLU A 203 -0.09 -0.61 9.26
N ALA A 204 0.06 0.28 8.28
CA ALA A 204 1.36 0.75 7.81
C ALA A 204 2.22 1.37 8.90
N PHE A 205 1.62 2.01 9.92
CA PHE A 205 2.33 2.55 11.07
C PHE A 205 2.98 1.47 11.97
N TYR A 206 2.66 0.20 11.77
CA TYR A 206 3.38 -0.90 12.40
C TYR A 206 4.90 -0.84 12.13
N TYR A 207 5.28 -0.30 10.98
CA TYR A 207 6.67 -0.14 10.55
C TYR A 207 7.30 1.20 10.97
N ASP A 208 6.68 1.95 11.87
CA ASP A 208 7.24 3.20 12.39
C ASP A 208 8.58 2.92 13.08
N PRO A 209 9.71 3.52 12.62
CA PRO A 209 11.02 3.29 13.20
C PRO A 209 11.13 3.80 14.64
N ASN A 210 10.31 4.77 15.04
CA ASN A 210 10.29 5.30 16.39
C ASN A 210 9.36 4.51 17.32
N GLY A 211 8.40 3.77 16.74
CA GLY A 211 7.43 2.96 17.49
C GLY A 211 6.61 3.76 18.50
N GLY A 212 6.42 5.04 18.22
CA GLY A 212 5.80 5.99 19.15
C GLY A 212 4.55 6.64 18.56
N SER A 213 4.48 7.97 18.71
CA SER A 213 3.41 8.78 18.11
C SER A 213 3.48 8.68 16.60
N GLN A 214 2.37 8.27 15.98
CA GLN A 214 2.27 8.14 14.55
C GLN A 214 2.43 9.51 13.88
N VAL A 215 3.48 9.67 13.09
CA VAL A 215 3.79 10.90 12.35
C VAL A 215 3.48 10.70 10.87
N ILE A 216 2.78 11.63 10.25
CA ILE A 216 2.55 11.72 8.81
C ILE A 216 3.21 13.01 8.25
N ALA A 217 3.78 13.01 7.02
CA ALA A 217 3.84 11.84 6.12
C ALA A 217 4.72 10.73 6.69
N PHE A 218 4.35 9.48 6.43
CA PHE A 218 5.11 8.30 6.78
C PHE A 218 5.28 7.44 5.53
N THR A 219 6.51 7.03 5.23
CA THR A 219 6.82 6.29 4.00
C THR A 219 7.52 5.00 4.34
N GLY A 220 7.17 3.91 3.65
CA GLY A 220 7.85 2.63 3.75
C GLY A 220 8.23 2.07 2.38
N VAL A 221 9.37 1.38 2.31
CA VAL A 221 9.87 0.67 1.13
C VAL A 221 10.23 -0.75 1.54
N PHE A 222 9.80 -1.74 0.76
CA PHE A 222 9.97 -3.16 1.02
C PHE A 222 10.52 -3.87 -0.20
N THR A 223 11.41 -4.83 0.03
CA THR A 223 12.03 -5.64 -1.02
C THR A 223 12.41 -7.01 -0.49
N LEU A 224 12.93 -7.88 -1.35
CA LEU A 224 13.58 -9.11 -0.97
C LEU A 224 15.09 -8.87 -0.84
N ILE A 225 15.70 -9.37 0.21
CA ILE A 225 17.13 -9.27 0.48
C ILE A 225 17.72 -10.63 0.78
N ASN A 226 19.00 -10.82 0.50
CA ASN A 226 19.72 -12.01 0.94
C ASN A 226 20.49 -11.69 2.23
N ASP A 227 20.17 -12.41 3.30
CA ASP A 227 20.84 -12.31 4.59
C ASP A 227 21.48 -13.64 4.94
N GLY A 228 22.78 -13.75 4.68
CA GLY A 228 23.56 -14.95 4.98
C GLY A 228 23.18 -16.18 4.16
N GLY A 229 22.61 -16.01 2.97
CA GLY A 229 22.17 -17.08 2.07
C GLY A 229 20.68 -17.42 2.21
N GLU A 230 19.95 -16.70 3.02
CA GLU A 230 18.49 -16.82 3.17
C GLU A 230 17.80 -15.57 2.62
N VAL A 231 16.81 -15.78 1.73
CA VAL A 231 15.99 -14.68 1.21
C VAL A 231 14.97 -14.26 2.26
N LYS A 232 14.97 -12.99 2.61
CA LYS A 232 14.12 -12.39 3.62
C LYS A 232 13.49 -11.10 3.11
N ILE A 233 12.44 -10.63 3.79
CA ILE A 233 11.89 -9.30 3.55
C ILE A 233 12.82 -8.27 4.17
N GLY A 234 13.38 -7.40 3.33
CA GLY A 234 14.08 -6.20 3.73
C GLY A 234 13.15 -5.01 3.60
N TRP A 235 13.20 -4.09 4.56
CA TRP A 235 12.36 -2.91 4.57
C TRP A 235 13.10 -1.71 5.14
N HIS A 236 12.62 -0.52 4.82
CA HIS A 236 13.06 0.73 5.43
C HIS A 236 11.88 1.70 5.49
N SER A 237 11.83 2.51 6.53
CA SER A 237 10.78 3.52 6.67
C SER A 237 11.30 4.79 7.32
N TRP A 238 10.58 5.88 7.12
CA TRP A 238 10.88 7.16 7.75
C TRP A 238 9.65 8.06 7.84
N GLU A 239 9.75 9.04 8.72
CA GLU A 239 8.75 10.07 8.95
C GLU A 239 9.14 11.37 8.25
N GLY A 240 8.13 12.12 7.80
CA GLY A 240 8.32 13.44 7.20
C GLY A 240 8.78 13.39 5.73
N ASN A 241 9.43 14.48 5.31
CA ASN A 241 9.91 14.63 3.95
C ASN A 241 11.31 14.06 3.76
N VAL A 242 11.49 13.30 2.70
CA VAL A 242 12.78 12.78 2.24
C VAL A 242 13.18 13.53 0.97
N ALA A 243 14.46 13.80 0.78
CA ALA A 243 14.95 14.44 -0.44
C ALA A 243 14.66 13.58 -1.68
N ASP A 244 14.45 14.22 -2.84
CA ASP A 244 14.06 13.53 -4.07
C ASP A 244 15.06 12.44 -4.48
N ALA A 245 16.36 12.78 -4.46
CA ALA A 245 17.42 11.84 -4.82
C ALA A 245 17.51 10.66 -3.85
N ASP A 246 17.31 10.89 -2.54
CA ASP A 246 17.35 9.82 -1.55
C ASP A 246 16.14 8.89 -1.73
N MET A 247 14.95 9.43 -1.97
CA MET A 247 13.74 8.65 -2.21
C MET A 247 13.85 7.81 -3.47
N GLU A 248 14.38 8.38 -4.54
CA GLU A 248 14.61 7.67 -5.79
C GLU A 248 15.62 6.53 -5.61
N ASN A 249 16.72 6.78 -4.90
CA ASN A 249 17.70 5.74 -4.60
C ASN A 249 17.09 4.58 -3.81
N TRP A 250 16.28 4.85 -2.79
CA TRP A 250 15.58 3.80 -2.03
C TRP A 250 14.70 2.92 -2.92
N ILE A 251 13.97 3.51 -3.85
CA ILE A 251 13.10 2.79 -4.78
C ILE A 251 13.93 1.95 -5.75
N LYS A 252 14.98 2.54 -6.33
CA LYS A 252 15.88 1.82 -7.25
C LYS A 252 16.58 0.65 -6.57
N ASP A 253 17.06 0.85 -5.35
CA ASP A 253 17.68 -0.21 -4.55
C ASP A 253 16.69 -1.33 -4.24
N ALA A 254 15.44 -0.99 -3.90
CA ALA A 254 14.41 -1.99 -3.65
C ALA A 254 14.10 -2.82 -4.90
N ILE A 255 14.02 -2.20 -6.07
CA ILE A 255 13.81 -2.88 -7.35
C ILE A 255 15.01 -3.79 -7.66
N TYR A 256 16.22 -3.29 -7.48
CA TYR A 256 17.44 -4.06 -7.70
C TYR A 256 17.53 -5.29 -6.79
N TYR A 257 17.38 -5.10 -5.47
CA TYR A 257 17.41 -6.20 -4.51
C TYR A 257 16.30 -7.22 -4.75
N TYR A 258 15.10 -6.76 -5.10
CA TYR A 258 14.02 -7.65 -5.48
C TYR A 258 14.40 -8.50 -6.68
N HIS A 259 14.91 -7.88 -7.74
CA HIS A 259 15.28 -8.56 -8.99
C HIS A 259 16.29 -9.68 -8.76
N ILE A 260 17.36 -9.41 -8.00
CA ILE A 260 18.42 -10.41 -7.76
C ILE A 260 18.05 -11.49 -6.73
N ASN A 261 16.97 -11.34 -5.98
CA ASN A 261 16.57 -12.28 -4.92
C ASN A 261 15.20 -12.94 -5.16
N SER A 262 14.45 -12.56 -6.21
CA SER A 262 13.15 -13.16 -6.54
C SER A 262 13.22 -14.33 -7.50
N GLU A 263 14.38 -14.59 -8.12
CA GLU A 263 14.56 -15.62 -9.15
C GLU A 263 14.92 -17.01 -8.58
N ASP A 264 15.03 -17.16 -7.25
CA ASP A 264 15.25 -18.43 -6.57
C ASP A 264 13.91 -18.99 -6.02
#